data_50902aca6037b03a3985af5e0ecc9b63
#
_entry.id   50902aca6037b03a3985af5e0ecc9b63
#
_cell.length_a   1.000
_cell.length_b   1.000
_cell.length_c   1.000
_cell.angle_alpha   90.00
_cell.angle_beta   90.00
_cell.angle_gamma   90.00
#
_symmetry.space_group_name_H-M   'P 1'
#
loop_
_entity.id
_entity.type
_entity.pdbx_description
1 polymer ?
#
loop_
_entity_poly.entity_id
_entity_poly.type
_entity_poly.pdbx_seq_one_letter_code
_entity_poly.pdbx_strand_id
1 'polypeptide(L)'
;MKRILLLIYIICILAAFSGCSEEPRIGEVIGRIDATDVAVTLDGVAIPAVEIDGKAAIAIDDLGEYGFIVNKDDENKRIDVTTDYMPEGVEPPVIGSAAPGTKISDIISTDAVVYINGVRIDSYYTGQKTYVLIEELGALTDEVNETFGYSDYNFNYNYDPSANSISLNAFRFPGLDEDSLNEILAEREELLCNKEFDLYTEGDNSNAVYYGAKNEPESGVLAGIVSDGNGKPYADQPPIFGHSFGCYSNYVEFDNRQTDLTRPLIDDIDGYDCVLCIPWNTSDVTQVYDNEEYIRKTLDNISKYDKPTIVRFAAEMNVSSLGDSPAAYIKAFRFAADIIHRDYPNIAVMWSPNDAGALNRPMELYYPGDEYVDWIGVSSFLKRDFMGDPNSERSSGLYFYVGDFAWGQNPLRELIKFMEENNIQKPVAVSEGAVVSYMPYDESDYSAWAEPRLRSMYWYIPMRYPQIKLITYFNHTTPGEDNGYDIYNKPNYIDIIDEALLNGQYLLEYPAEPEFTFVKADGQTVSSDSLPLYSYVYLPEEEIKSVSYILDGVPLATLYDIPYKYELDVSALSEGKHSLTVNVLGEVSDDSYVYEIDKTRGSVGIRK
;
A
#
# COMPACT_ATOMS: atom_id res chain seq x y z
N MET A 1 -19.21 -39.43 33.35
CA MET A 1 -18.41 -39.65 34.58
C MET A 1 -16.92 -39.89 34.27
N LYS A 2 -16.49 -40.78 33.34
CA LYS A 2 -15.04 -40.99 33.11
C LYS A 2 -14.25 -39.76 32.56
N ARG A 3 -14.87 -38.86 31.84
CA ARG A 3 -14.21 -37.63 31.35
C ARG A 3 -14.07 -36.52 32.39
N ILE A 4 -14.97 -36.45 33.35
CA ILE A 4 -14.94 -35.49 34.47
C ILE A 4 -13.88 -35.91 35.47
N LEU A 5 -13.70 -37.21 35.73
CA LEU A 5 -12.63 -37.70 36.58
C LEU A 5 -11.23 -37.51 36.01
N LEU A 6 -11.08 -37.54 34.67
CA LEU A 6 -9.80 -37.29 34.03
C LEU A 6 -9.40 -35.78 34.10
N LEU A 7 -10.39 -34.88 33.97
CA LEU A 7 -10.16 -33.43 34.08
C LEU A 7 -9.76 -33.04 35.54
N ILE A 8 -10.42 -33.62 36.52
CA ILE A 8 -10.08 -33.41 37.93
C ILE A 8 -8.69 -33.96 38.27
N TYR A 9 -8.30 -35.09 37.66
CA TYR A 9 -6.96 -35.67 37.87
C TYR A 9 -5.85 -34.82 37.23
N ILE A 10 -6.10 -34.20 36.06
CA ILE A 10 -5.18 -33.27 35.37
C ILE A 10 -5.06 -31.97 36.17
N ILE A 11 -6.16 -31.43 36.71
CA ILE A 11 -6.14 -30.22 37.54
C ILE A 11 -5.40 -30.47 38.86
N CYS A 12 -5.55 -31.67 39.46
CA CYS A 12 -4.81 -32.04 40.68
C CYS A 12 -3.31 -32.27 40.45
N ILE A 13 -2.91 -32.73 39.21
CA ILE A 13 -1.50 -32.89 38.86
C ILE A 13 -0.85 -31.51 38.57
N LEU A 14 -1.56 -30.59 37.93
CA LEU A 14 -1.11 -29.22 37.71
C LEU A 14 -1.00 -28.42 39.05
N ALA A 15 -1.88 -28.67 40.00
CA ALA A 15 -1.79 -28.08 41.35
C ALA A 15 -0.69 -28.69 42.25
N ALA A 16 -0.16 -29.88 41.91
CA ALA A 16 0.91 -30.52 42.67
C ALA A 16 2.33 -30.15 42.20
N PHE A 17 2.45 -29.45 41.06
CA PHE A 17 3.73 -28.91 40.54
C PHE A 17 3.86 -27.39 40.64
N SER A 18 2.85 -26.67 41.13
CA SER A 18 3.02 -25.32 41.65
C SER A 18 3.69 -25.40 43.03
N GLY A 19 4.99 -25.63 43.03
CA GLY A 19 5.80 -25.23 44.19
C GLY A 19 5.56 -23.74 44.38
N CYS A 20 5.04 -23.32 45.52
CA CYS A 20 5.09 -21.93 45.95
C CYS A 20 6.55 -21.50 46.01
N SER A 21 7.10 -21.01 44.90
CA SER A 21 8.21 -20.08 44.96
C SER A 21 7.59 -18.80 45.54
N GLU A 22 7.95 -18.42 46.75
CA GLU A 22 7.64 -17.08 47.27
C GLU A 22 8.12 -16.09 46.20
N GLU A 23 7.27 -15.16 45.78
CA GLU A 23 7.69 -14.10 44.89
C GLU A 23 8.89 -13.37 45.53
N PRO A 24 9.97 -13.12 44.77
CA PRO A 24 11.16 -12.48 45.31
C PRO A 24 10.80 -11.11 45.88
N ARG A 25 11.35 -10.78 47.03
CA ARG A 25 11.13 -9.47 47.67
C ARG A 25 11.80 -8.38 46.84
N ILE A 26 11.16 -7.22 46.71
CA ILE A 26 11.76 -6.05 46.06
C ILE A 26 13.15 -5.78 46.64
N GLY A 27 14.16 -5.66 45.77
CA GLY A 27 15.55 -5.50 46.12
C GLY A 27 16.34 -6.81 46.34
N GLU A 28 15.71 -7.97 46.20
CA GLU A 28 16.39 -9.26 46.25
C GLU A 28 17.11 -9.56 44.91
N VAL A 29 18.31 -10.15 45.00
CA VAL A 29 19.06 -10.57 43.81
C VAL A 29 18.39 -11.81 43.21
N ILE A 30 17.96 -11.70 41.97
CA ILE A 30 17.22 -12.74 41.23
C ILE A 30 17.97 -13.29 40.02
N GLY A 31 19.06 -12.66 39.64
CA GLY A 31 19.86 -13.07 38.46
C GLY A 31 21.13 -12.25 38.33
N ARG A 32 21.77 -12.37 37.18
CA ARG A 32 22.99 -11.61 36.86
C ARG A 32 23.02 -11.22 35.38
N ILE A 33 23.78 -10.17 35.11
CA ILE A 33 24.12 -9.70 33.76
C ILE A 33 25.57 -10.00 33.49
N ASP A 34 25.84 -10.60 32.36
CA ASP A 34 27.19 -10.92 31.86
C ASP A 34 27.56 -10.10 30.62
N ALA A 35 28.87 -9.96 30.39
CA ALA A 35 29.37 -9.37 29.15
C ALA A 35 29.11 -10.33 27.96
N THR A 36 28.73 -9.78 26.81
CA THR A 36 28.54 -10.54 25.56
C THR A 36 29.55 -10.13 24.51
N ASP A 37 29.80 -11.01 23.53
CA ASP A 37 30.54 -10.73 22.30
C ASP A 37 29.61 -10.60 21.09
N VAL A 38 28.30 -10.66 21.30
CA VAL A 38 27.31 -10.39 20.25
C VAL A 38 27.35 -8.91 19.91
N ALA A 39 27.64 -8.60 18.65
CA ALA A 39 27.56 -7.24 18.15
C ALA A 39 26.11 -6.87 17.86
N VAL A 40 25.62 -5.78 18.43
CA VAL A 40 24.25 -5.31 18.23
C VAL A 40 24.25 -3.96 17.56
N THR A 41 23.40 -3.80 16.56
CA THR A 41 23.10 -2.49 15.95
C THR A 41 21.62 -2.16 16.08
N LEU A 42 21.32 -0.89 16.26
CA LEU A 42 19.99 -0.33 16.25
C LEU A 42 19.94 0.72 15.10
N ASP A 43 19.12 0.44 14.07
CA ASP A 43 19.06 1.23 12.82
C ASP A 43 20.43 1.46 12.18
N GLY A 44 21.26 0.41 12.18
CA GLY A 44 22.62 0.45 11.64
C GLY A 44 23.69 1.08 12.53
N VAL A 45 23.33 1.65 13.70
CA VAL A 45 24.26 2.24 14.66
C VAL A 45 24.52 1.25 15.80
N ALA A 46 25.80 1.01 16.13
CA ALA A 46 26.16 0.09 17.22
C ALA A 46 25.57 0.54 18.57
N ILE A 47 24.97 -0.39 19.31
CA ILE A 47 24.42 -0.17 20.65
C ILE A 47 25.05 -1.15 21.64
N PRO A 48 25.38 -0.71 22.88
CA PRO A 48 25.90 -1.59 23.91
C PRO A 48 24.91 -2.70 24.26
N ALA A 49 25.40 -3.94 24.24
CA ALA A 49 24.61 -5.11 24.61
C ALA A 49 25.27 -5.89 25.75
N VAL A 50 24.47 -6.66 26.45
CA VAL A 50 24.86 -7.55 27.53
C VAL A 50 24.18 -8.90 27.33
N GLU A 51 24.54 -9.88 28.17
CA GLU A 51 23.90 -11.20 28.19
C GLU A 51 23.13 -11.44 29.47
N ILE A 52 21.90 -11.92 29.35
CA ILE A 52 21.04 -12.36 30.43
C ILE A 52 20.57 -13.78 30.10
N ASP A 53 20.94 -14.76 30.90
CA ASP A 53 20.56 -16.17 30.73
C ASP A 53 20.84 -16.71 29.30
N GLY A 54 21.96 -16.29 28.69
CA GLY A 54 22.37 -16.72 27.35
C GLY A 54 21.72 -15.95 26.21
N LYS A 55 20.98 -14.88 26.48
CA LYS A 55 20.29 -14.04 25.50
C LYS A 55 20.82 -12.62 25.51
N ALA A 56 20.90 -12.01 24.34
CA ALA A 56 21.34 -10.63 24.22
C ALA A 56 20.27 -9.66 24.72
N ALA A 57 20.70 -8.63 25.46
CA ALA A 57 19.84 -7.60 26.03
C ALA A 57 20.47 -6.22 25.84
N ILE A 58 19.62 -5.18 25.76
CA ILE A 58 20.03 -3.78 25.68
C ILE A 58 19.41 -2.98 26.84
N ALA A 59 20.08 -1.90 27.25
CA ALA A 59 19.57 -1.01 28.27
C ALA A 59 18.58 -0.01 27.67
N ILE A 60 17.35 0.02 28.19
CA ILE A 60 16.35 1.02 27.77
C ILE A 60 16.77 2.45 28.12
N ASP A 61 17.59 2.60 29.16
CA ASP A 61 18.17 3.89 29.56
C ASP A 61 19.05 4.51 28.46
N ASP A 62 19.65 3.69 27.60
CA ASP A 62 20.54 4.15 26.54
C ASP A 62 19.75 4.51 25.27
N LEU A 63 18.48 4.08 25.12
CA LEU A 63 17.65 4.29 23.94
C LEU A 63 17.39 5.77 23.62
N GLY A 64 17.45 6.66 24.61
CA GLY A 64 17.30 8.08 24.41
C GLY A 64 18.34 8.69 23.43
N GLU A 65 19.55 8.14 23.40
CA GLU A 65 20.60 8.56 22.47
C GLU A 65 20.32 8.07 21.02
N TYR A 66 19.44 7.10 20.86
CA TYR A 66 19.03 6.49 19.58
C TYR A 66 17.65 6.97 19.12
N GLY A 67 17.15 8.11 19.63
CA GLY A 67 15.89 8.69 19.21
C GLY A 67 14.65 8.00 19.78
N PHE A 68 14.72 7.62 21.06
CA PHE A 68 13.56 7.19 21.83
C PHE A 68 13.28 8.17 22.95
N ILE A 69 12.03 8.36 23.26
CA ILE A 69 11.60 9.13 24.43
C ILE A 69 11.42 8.14 25.58
N VAL A 70 12.26 8.24 26.60
CA VAL A 70 12.22 7.38 27.78
C VAL A 70 11.67 8.17 28.96
N ASN A 71 10.41 7.93 29.31
CA ASN A 71 9.73 8.57 30.43
C ASN A 71 9.71 7.65 31.65
N LYS A 72 10.26 8.09 32.77
CA LYS A 72 10.25 7.35 34.04
C LYS A 72 9.29 8.01 35.04
N ASP A 73 8.29 7.25 35.46
CA ASP A 73 7.33 7.62 36.49
C ASP A 73 7.62 6.82 37.75
N ASP A 74 8.40 7.41 38.66
CA ASP A 74 8.78 6.78 39.91
C ASP A 74 7.59 6.61 40.86
N GLU A 75 6.56 7.45 40.74
CA GLU A 75 5.37 7.39 41.61
C GLU A 75 4.48 6.20 41.23
N ASN A 76 4.29 5.95 39.95
CA ASN A 76 3.50 4.84 39.40
C ASN A 76 4.33 3.59 39.09
N LYS A 77 5.65 3.62 39.37
CA LYS A 77 6.57 2.51 39.06
C LYS A 77 6.49 2.08 37.60
N ARG A 78 6.51 3.05 36.69
CA ARG A 78 6.32 2.84 35.27
C ARG A 78 7.42 3.50 34.46
N ILE A 79 7.87 2.80 33.43
CA ILE A 79 8.79 3.33 32.42
C ILE A 79 8.10 3.17 31.06
N ASP A 80 7.84 4.28 30.40
CA ASP A 80 7.29 4.32 29.06
C ASP A 80 8.38 4.71 28.08
N VAL A 81 8.56 3.89 27.05
CA VAL A 81 9.47 4.13 25.95
C VAL A 81 8.66 4.28 24.68
N THR A 82 8.79 5.42 24.02
CA THR A 82 8.17 5.68 22.72
C THR A 82 9.23 5.95 21.68
N THR A 83 9.00 5.47 20.45
CA THR A 83 9.91 5.72 19.33
C THR A 83 9.76 7.16 18.82
N ASP A 84 10.90 7.76 18.45
CA ASP A 84 10.99 9.04 17.77
C ASP A 84 12.05 8.92 16.66
N TYR A 85 12.29 9.99 15.89
CA TYR A 85 13.28 9.95 14.82
C TYR A 85 14.71 9.80 15.34
N MET A 86 15.51 8.97 14.62
CA MET A 86 16.94 8.86 14.93
C MET A 86 17.61 10.22 14.75
N PRO A 87 18.32 10.75 15.76
CA PRO A 87 19.06 12.00 15.62
C PRO A 87 20.16 11.91 14.56
N GLU A 88 20.37 12.97 13.80
CA GLU A 88 21.51 13.04 12.88
C GLU A 88 22.84 12.99 13.64
N GLY A 89 23.78 12.17 13.15
CA GLY A 89 25.15 12.13 13.65
C GLY A 89 25.33 11.39 14.98
N VAL A 90 24.48 10.42 15.28
CA VAL A 90 24.68 9.52 16.43
C VAL A 90 26.02 8.79 16.28
N GLU A 91 26.97 9.11 17.16
CA GLU A 91 28.24 8.39 17.21
C GLU A 91 28.08 7.12 18.03
N PRO A 92 28.52 5.95 17.53
CA PRO A 92 28.44 4.73 18.30
C PRO A 92 29.25 4.87 19.60
N PRO A 93 28.69 4.47 20.76
CA PRO A 93 29.39 4.56 22.02
C PRO A 93 30.61 3.63 22.03
N VAL A 94 31.62 4.01 22.80
CA VAL A 94 32.78 3.12 23.03
C VAL A 94 32.34 1.93 23.88
N ILE A 95 32.14 0.79 23.24
CA ILE A 95 31.74 -0.45 23.91
C ILE A 95 32.93 -0.96 24.74
N GLY A 96 32.71 -1.13 26.03
CA GLY A 96 33.75 -1.61 26.96
C GLY A 96 34.17 -3.05 26.65
N SER A 97 35.46 -3.36 26.77
CA SER A 97 36.06 -4.64 26.40
C SER A 97 36.11 -5.67 27.53
N ALA A 98 35.01 -5.93 28.23
CA ALA A 98 34.97 -7.07 29.17
C ALA A 98 34.94 -8.39 28.38
N ALA A 99 35.65 -9.40 28.86
CA ALA A 99 35.63 -10.72 28.22
C ALA A 99 34.20 -11.33 28.32
N PRO A 100 33.70 -12.00 27.26
CA PRO A 100 32.38 -12.63 27.29
C PRO A 100 32.19 -13.54 28.50
N GLY A 101 30.99 -13.52 29.11
CA GLY A 101 30.68 -14.26 30.32
C GLY A 101 31.23 -13.65 31.63
N THR A 102 31.90 -12.49 31.54
CA THR A 102 32.30 -11.74 32.74
C THR A 102 31.09 -11.08 33.38
N LYS A 103 30.83 -11.32 34.65
CA LYS A 103 29.72 -10.69 35.37
C LYS A 103 29.89 -9.16 35.40
N ILE A 104 28.87 -8.45 34.94
CA ILE A 104 28.77 -6.99 34.92
C ILE A 104 28.01 -6.50 36.16
N SER A 105 26.83 -7.09 36.44
CA SER A 105 25.95 -6.67 37.51
C SER A 105 25.05 -7.79 38.02
N ASP A 106 24.40 -7.58 39.19
CA ASP A 106 23.29 -8.39 39.64
C ASP A 106 21.96 -7.85 39.09
N ILE A 107 21.01 -8.73 38.82
CA ILE A 107 19.62 -8.39 38.57
C ILE A 107 18.87 -8.37 39.88
N ILE A 108 18.15 -7.28 40.13
CA ILE A 108 17.44 -7.02 41.39
C ILE A 108 15.94 -7.02 41.11
N SER A 109 15.17 -7.70 41.93
CA SER A 109 13.71 -7.68 41.86
C SER A 109 13.15 -6.26 42.04
N THR A 110 12.25 -5.84 41.17
CA THR A 110 11.61 -4.52 41.15
C THR A 110 10.11 -4.66 40.92
N ASP A 111 9.35 -3.66 41.35
CA ASP A 111 7.93 -3.49 41.04
C ASP A 111 7.70 -2.53 39.83
N ALA A 112 8.78 -2.04 39.25
CA ALA A 112 8.68 -1.21 38.05
C ALA A 112 8.30 -2.04 36.84
N VAL A 113 7.41 -1.50 36.01
CA VAL A 113 6.91 -2.11 34.75
C VAL A 113 7.35 -1.26 33.57
N VAL A 114 7.79 -1.92 32.50
CA VAL A 114 8.22 -1.26 31.27
C VAL A 114 7.18 -1.44 30.20
N TYR A 115 6.91 -0.36 29.48
CA TYR A 115 6.08 -0.34 28.29
C TYR A 115 6.89 0.25 27.13
N ILE A 116 6.83 -0.40 25.97
CA ILE A 116 7.41 0.12 24.73
C ILE A 116 6.26 0.33 23.74
N ASN A 117 6.06 1.56 23.30
CA ASN A 117 4.92 1.97 22.46
C ASN A 117 3.57 1.47 23.02
N GLY A 118 3.40 1.52 24.34
CA GLY A 118 2.17 1.11 25.02
C GLY A 118 2.07 -0.39 25.35
N VAL A 119 2.97 -1.22 24.85
CA VAL A 119 2.97 -2.67 25.12
C VAL A 119 3.90 -3.00 26.28
N ARG A 120 3.41 -3.78 27.25
CA ARG A 120 4.19 -4.23 28.39
C ARG A 120 5.25 -5.25 27.95
N ILE A 121 6.49 -5.06 28.43
CA ILE A 121 7.61 -5.98 28.19
C ILE A 121 8.27 -6.40 29.50
N ASP A 122 8.81 -7.62 29.53
CA ASP A 122 9.61 -8.08 30.65
C ASP A 122 10.95 -7.32 30.71
N SER A 123 11.36 -6.98 31.90
CA SER A 123 12.54 -6.14 32.10
C SER A 123 13.39 -6.58 33.30
N TYR A 124 14.67 -6.26 33.26
CA TYR A 124 15.70 -6.70 34.18
C TYR A 124 16.42 -5.50 34.78
N TYR A 125 16.19 -5.22 36.07
CA TYR A 125 16.70 -4.04 36.74
C TYR A 125 17.98 -4.35 37.53
N THR A 126 18.99 -3.48 37.43
CA THR A 126 20.29 -3.65 38.10
C THR A 126 20.50 -2.73 39.33
N GLY A 127 19.50 -1.93 39.67
CA GLY A 127 19.66 -0.84 40.66
C GLY A 127 20.16 0.46 40.03
N GLN A 128 20.59 0.43 38.78
CA GLN A 128 21.07 1.60 38.01
C GLN A 128 20.42 1.70 36.63
N LYS A 129 20.39 0.61 35.84
CA LYS A 129 19.83 0.53 34.51
C LYS A 129 18.78 -0.56 34.43
N THR A 130 17.84 -0.41 33.53
CA THR A 130 16.84 -1.39 33.17
C THR A 130 17.14 -1.96 31.78
N TYR A 131 17.15 -3.28 31.66
CA TYR A 131 17.46 -4.01 30.43
C TYR A 131 16.23 -4.75 29.94
N VAL A 132 16.15 -4.95 28.61
CA VAL A 132 15.15 -5.78 27.94
C VAL A 132 15.86 -6.74 26.99
N LEU A 133 15.29 -7.94 26.84
CA LEU A 133 15.84 -8.91 25.89
C LEU A 133 15.53 -8.47 24.46
N ILE A 134 16.53 -8.56 23.59
CA ILE A 134 16.39 -8.13 22.19
C ILE A 134 15.37 -9.00 21.45
N GLU A 135 15.34 -10.30 21.72
CA GLU A 135 14.36 -11.20 21.10
C GLU A 135 12.91 -10.89 21.52
N GLU A 136 12.69 -10.35 22.73
CA GLU A 136 11.36 -9.93 23.19
C GLU A 136 10.91 -8.64 22.48
N LEU A 137 11.84 -7.77 22.10
CA LEU A 137 11.51 -6.61 21.27
C LEU A 137 10.99 -7.04 19.88
N GLY A 138 11.57 -8.09 19.30
CA GLY A 138 11.07 -8.70 18.06
C GLY A 138 9.72 -9.41 18.22
N ALA A 139 9.49 -10.04 19.40
CA ALA A 139 8.26 -10.78 19.70
C ALA A 139 7.06 -9.88 20.06
N LEU A 140 7.27 -8.62 20.41
CA LEU A 140 6.17 -7.64 20.62
C LEU A 140 5.25 -7.52 19.39
N THR A 141 5.73 -7.92 18.23
CA THR A 141 4.97 -7.93 16.98
C THR A 141 3.71 -8.80 17.07
N ASP A 142 3.80 -9.96 17.69
CA ASP A 142 2.70 -10.94 17.69
C ASP A 142 1.56 -10.55 18.66
N GLU A 143 1.86 -9.99 19.84
CA GLU A 143 0.83 -9.59 20.81
C GLU A 143 0.02 -8.35 20.36
N VAL A 144 0.67 -7.43 19.68
CA VAL A 144 -0.02 -6.23 19.15
C VAL A 144 -0.92 -6.60 17.97
N ASN A 145 -0.52 -7.53 17.13
CA ASN A 145 -1.33 -8.05 16.03
C ASN A 145 -2.65 -8.66 16.52
N GLU A 146 -2.65 -9.40 17.64
CA GLU A 146 -3.88 -9.98 18.21
C GLU A 146 -4.81 -8.91 18.81
N THR A 147 -4.26 -7.80 19.32
CA THR A 147 -5.05 -6.79 20.03
C THR A 147 -5.58 -5.68 19.12
N PHE A 148 -4.81 -5.27 18.11
CA PHE A 148 -5.12 -4.12 17.25
C PHE A 148 -5.18 -4.47 15.75
N GLY A 149 -4.83 -5.69 15.37
CA GLY A 149 -4.78 -6.11 13.96
C GLY A 149 -3.64 -5.49 13.14
N TYR A 150 -2.60 -4.92 13.78
CA TYR A 150 -1.48 -4.27 13.12
C TYR A 150 -0.13 -4.82 13.55
N SER A 151 0.73 -5.11 12.59
CA SER A 151 2.11 -5.60 12.80
C SER A 151 3.13 -4.50 13.14
N ASP A 152 2.71 -3.28 13.43
CA ASP A 152 3.48 -2.09 13.09
C ASP A 152 4.13 -1.33 14.23
N TYR A 153 4.13 -1.85 15.46
CA TYR A 153 4.67 -1.10 16.60
C TYR A 153 6.04 -1.55 17.08
N ASN A 154 6.83 -2.23 16.26
CA ASN A 154 7.91 -3.04 16.78
C ASN A 154 9.25 -2.90 16.11
N PHE A 155 10.17 -3.70 16.61
CA PHE A 155 11.52 -3.82 16.12
C PHE A 155 11.60 -5.01 15.17
N ASN A 156 12.16 -4.79 13.99
CA ASN A 156 12.59 -5.90 13.16
C ASN A 156 13.91 -6.44 13.70
N TYR A 157 13.93 -7.74 14.01
CA TYR A 157 15.07 -8.44 14.59
C TYR A 157 15.66 -9.43 13.58
N ASN A 158 16.96 -9.31 13.31
CA ASN A 158 17.68 -10.27 12.49
C ASN A 158 18.97 -10.69 13.17
N TYR A 159 19.16 -12.01 13.37
CA TYR A 159 20.38 -12.59 13.91
C TYR A 159 21.20 -13.26 12.81
N ASP A 160 22.45 -12.80 12.61
CA ASP A 160 23.43 -13.45 11.74
C ASP A 160 24.39 -14.30 12.59
N PRO A 161 24.21 -15.63 12.61
CA PRO A 161 25.10 -16.51 13.37
C PRO A 161 26.52 -16.56 12.82
N SER A 162 26.74 -16.21 11.56
CA SER A 162 28.07 -16.22 10.95
C SER A 162 28.92 -15.02 11.38
N ALA A 163 28.29 -13.89 11.60
CA ALA A 163 28.91 -12.65 12.08
C ALA A 163 28.82 -12.50 13.60
N ASN A 164 28.08 -13.36 14.31
CA ASN A 164 27.72 -13.24 15.73
C ASN A 164 27.14 -11.85 16.02
N SER A 165 26.18 -11.43 15.20
CA SER A 165 25.60 -10.08 15.25
C SER A 165 24.09 -10.09 15.18
N ILE A 166 23.49 -9.08 15.81
CA ILE A 166 22.06 -8.80 15.78
C ILE A 166 21.86 -7.40 15.20
N SER A 167 20.99 -7.28 14.21
CA SER A 167 20.47 -6.00 13.76
C SER A 167 19.02 -5.82 14.22
N LEU A 168 18.78 -4.70 14.90
CA LEU A 168 17.47 -4.20 15.25
C LEU A 168 17.19 -3.00 14.37
N ASN A 169 16.03 -2.99 13.74
CA ASN A 169 15.51 -1.78 13.10
C ASN A 169 14.24 -1.38 13.86
N ALA A 170 14.30 -0.20 14.46
CA ALA A 170 13.19 0.31 15.22
C ALA A 170 12.16 0.96 14.29
N PHE A 171 10.93 0.75 14.64
CA PHE A 171 9.83 1.47 14.04
C PHE A 171 9.83 2.93 14.52
N ARG A 172 10.12 3.88 13.64
CA ARG A 172 10.40 5.27 13.97
C ARG A 172 9.23 6.21 13.68
N PHE A 173 8.07 5.93 14.28
CA PHE A 173 6.96 6.87 14.19
C PHE A 173 6.76 7.58 15.53
N PRO A 174 6.54 8.91 15.50
CA PRO A 174 5.94 9.56 16.65
C PRO A 174 4.63 8.83 16.94
N GLY A 175 4.51 8.28 18.14
CA GLY A 175 3.27 7.64 18.53
C GLY A 175 2.14 8.63 18.31
N LEU A 176 1.14 8.24 17.52
CA LEU A 176 -0.08 9.04 17.41
C LEU A 176 -0.72 9.06 18.79
N ASP A 177 -0.85 10.24 19.38
CA ASP A 177 -1.69 10.37 20.55
C ASP A 177 -3.17 10.11 20.18
N GLU A 178 -3.99 9.86 21.19
CA GLU A 178 -5.40 9.52 20.97
C GLU A 178 -6.16 10.62 20.21
N ASP A 179 -5.78 11.87 20.39
CA ASP A 179 -6.40 13.01 19.71
C ASP A 179 -6.03 13.03 18.21
N SER A 180 -4.74 12.85 17.87
CA SER A 180 -4.26 12.74 16.49
C SER A 180 -4.86 11.53 15.76
N LEU A 181 -4.97 10.40 16.43
CA LEU A 181 -5.61 9.20 15.89
C LEU A 181 -7.09 9.45 15.57
N ASN A 182 -7.83 10.07 16.50
CA ASN A 182 -9.24 10.40 16.32
C ASN A 182 -9.45 11.42 15.19
N GLU A 183 -8.54 12.38 15.01
CA GLU A 183 -8.58 13.34 13.90
C GLU A 183 -8.42 12.64 12.56
N ILE A 184 -7.43 11.75 12.41
CA ILE A 184 -7.22 10.95 11.19
C ILE A 184 -8.44 10.08 10.88
N LEU A 185 -8.98 9.40 11.89
CA LEU A 185 -10.16 8.56 11.72
C LEU A 185 -11.40 9.37 11.28
N ALA A 186 -11.60 10.56 11.87
CA ALA A 186 -12.69 11.44 11.50
C ALA A 186 -12.55 11.97 10.06
N GLU A 187 -11.36 12.35 9.62
CA GLU A 187 -11.09 12.76 8.25
C GLU A 187 -11.35 11.63 7.25
N ARG A 188 -10.94 10.41 7.57
CA ARG A 188 -11.20 9.23 6.74
C ARG A 188 -12.69 8.91 6.65
N GLU A 189 -13.39 8.97 7.77
CA GLU A 189 -14.84 8.78 7.78
C GLU A 189 -15.54 9.82 6.90
N GLU A 190 -15.14 11.08 6.94
CA GLU A 190 -15.68 12.12 6.06
C GLU A 190 -15.46 11.82 4.58
N LEU A 191 -14.26 11.33 4.21
CA LEU A 191 -13.94 10.98 2.83
C LEU A 191 -14.77 9.80 2.30
N LEU A 192 -15.17 8.87 3.17
CA LEU A 192 -15.88 7.65 2.81
C LEU A 192 -17.41 7.76 2.90
N CYS A 193 -17.94 8.60 3.78
CA CYS A 193 -19.37 8.66 4.08
C CYS A 193 -20.18 9.56 3.14
N ASN A 194 -19.56 10.33 2.25
CA ASN A 194 -20.26 11.23 1.36
C ASN A 194 -20.63 10.55 0.04
N LYS A 195 -21.93 10.60 -0.32
CA LYS A 195 -22.39 10.19 -1.65
C LYS A 195 -21.80 11.09 -2.72
N GLU A 196 -21.37 10.51 -3.83
CA GLU A 196 -20.87 11.25 -4.98
C GLU A 196 -21.61 10.85 -6.25
N PHE A 197 -21.89 11.84 -7.09
CA PHE A 197 -22.39 11.66 -8.43
C PHE A 197 -21.81 12.71 -9.36
N ASP A 198 -21.20 12.25 -10.44
CA ASP A 198 -20.78 13.07 -11.56
C ASP A 198 -21.20 12.43 -12.88
N LEU A 199 -21.61 13.26 -13.84
CA LEU A 199 -21.86 12.85 -15.21
C LEU A 199 -20.64 13.21 -16.06
N TYR A 200 -20.13 12.24 -16.83
CA TYR A 200 -18.99 12.40 -17.72
C TYR A 200 -19.41 12.22 -19.17
N THR A 201 -18.58 12.77 -20.07
CA THR A 201 -18.64 12.56 -21.52
C THR A 201 -17.23 12.45 -22.10
N GLU A 202 -17.15 12.16 -23.38
CA GLU A 202 -15.90 12.09 -24.13
C GLU A 202 -15.48 13.50 -24.56
N GLY A 203 -14.28 13.89 -24.20
CA GLY A 203 -13.66 15.17 -24.54
C GLY A 203 -12.48 14.98 -25.49
N ASP A 204 -12.01 16.09 -26.04
CA ASP A 204 -10.80 16.15 -26.85
C ASP A 204 -9.55 15.91 -26.00
N ASN A 205 -8.52 15.30 -26.56
CA ASN A 205 -7.26 15.01 -25.85
C ASN A 205 -6.53 16.25 -25.33
N SER A 206 -6.84 17.43 -25.85
CA SER A 206 -6.33 18.70 -25.31
C SER A 206 -6.83 19.02 -23.90
N ASN A 207 -7.85 18.31 -23.40
CA ASN A 207 -8.34 18.42 -22.03
C ASN A 207 -7.58 17.51 -21.05
N ALA A 208 -6.69 16.66 -21.55
CA ALA A 208 -5.93 15.76 -20.71
C ALA A 208 -4.98 16.52 -19.77
N VAL A 209 -4.87 16.06 -18.53
CA VAL A 209 -3.82 16.52 -17.63
C VAL A 209 -2.48 15.94 -18.09
N TYR A 210 -1.45 16.79 -18.20
CA TYR A 210 -0.10 16.39 -18.60
C TYR A 210 0.94 17.22 -17.84
N TYR A 211 1.85 16.57 -17.16
CA TYR A 211 2.87 17.21 -16.32
C TYR A 211 4.25 17.26 -16.98
N GLY A 212 4.44 16.53 -18.09
CA GLY A 212 5.71 16.46 -18.80
C GLY A 212 6.77 15.60 -18.12
N ALA A 213 6.34 14.63 -17.29
CA ALA A 213 7.24 13.68 -16.68
C ALA A 213 7.83 12.72 -17.71
N LYS A 214 8.99 12.13 -17.39
CA LYS A 214 9.59 11.12 -18.28
C LYS A 214 8.64 9.95 -18.49
N ASN A 215 8.48 9.54 -19.75
CA ASN A 215 7.65 8.42 -20.16
C ASN A 215 6.15 8.57 -19.80
N GLU A 216 5.70 9.79 -19.50
CA GLU A 216 4.28 10.11 -19.32
C GLU A 216 3.60 10.23 -20.70
N PRO A 217 2.47 9.54 -20.95
CA PRO A 217 1.66 9.82 -22.13
C PRO A 217 1.00 11.21 -22.02
N GLU A 218 1.01 11.99 -23.08
CA GLU A 218 0.38 13.32 -23.10
C GLU A 218 -1.11 13.23 -22.75
N SER A 219 -1.76 12.17 -23.23
CA SER A 219 -3.17 11.86 -22.96
C SER A 219 -3.38 10.35 -22.84
N GLY A 220 -4.52 9.94 -22.28
CA GLY A 220 -4.87 8.52 -22.09
C GLY A 220 -4.19 7.88 -20.88
N VAL A 221 -4.47 6.61 -20.71
CA VAL A 221 -4.00 5.77 -19.60
C VAL A 221 -3.32 4.53 -20.17
N LEU A 222 -2.07 4.28 -19.81
CA LEU A 222 -1.37 3.05 -20.18
C LEU A 222 -2.09 1.85 -19.53
N ALA A 223 -2.47 0.88 -20.34
CA ALA A 223 -2.89 -0.42 -19.85
C ALA A 223 -1.65 -1.22 -19.44
N GLY A 224 -1.53 -1.56 -18.17
CA GLY A 224 -0.39 -2.29 -17.61
C GLY A 224 -0.74 -3.68 -17.11
N ILE A 225 0.24 -4.58 -17.11
CA ILE A 225 0.11 -5.92 -16.55
C ILE A 225 1.38 -6.40 -15.88
N VAL A 226 1.20 -7.05 -14.72
CA VAL A 226 2.23 -7.87 -14.08
C VAL A 226 1.89 -9.33 -14.30
N SER A 227 2.84 -10.12 -14.76
CA SER A 227 2.66 -11.58 -14.85
C SER A 227 4.02 -12.26 -14.74
N ASP A 228 4.33 -12.71 -13.55
CA ASP A 228 5.63 -13.32 -13.31
C ASP A 228 5.55 -14.79 -12.93
N GLY A 229 4.42 -15.21 -12.40
CA GLY A 229 4.53 -16.27 -11.44
C GLY A 229 3.97 -17.61 -11.82
N ASN A 230 3.09 -17.70 -12.69
CA ASN A 230 2.54 -19.03 -13.01
C ASN A 230 3.33 -19.74 -14.11
N GLY A 231 4.58 -19.31 -14.33
CA GLY A 231 5.46 -19.91 -15.35
C GLY A 231 4.93 -19.77 -16.77
N LYS A 232 3.97 -18.87 -16.98
CA LYS A 232 3.43 -18.57 -18.30
C LYS A 232 4.15 -17.36 -18.87
N PRO A 233 4.75 -17.47 -20.05
CA PRO A 233 5.39 -16.38 -20.73
C PRO A 233 4.38 -15.25 -21.03
N TYR A 234 4.82 -14.00 -21.09
CA TYR A 234 3.99 -12.89 -21.55
C TYR A 234 3.48 -13.08 -22.98
N ALA A 235 4.18 -13.83 -23.82
CA ALA A 235 3.72 -14.23 -25.15
C ALA A 235 2.38 -14.98 -25.14
N ASP A 236 2.02 -15.60 -24.02
CA ASP A 236 0.72 -16.26 -23.85
C ASP A 236 -0.41 -15.27 -23.49
N GLN A 237 -0.09 -14.01 -23.19
CA GLN A 237 -1.07 -13.01 -22.77
C GLN A 237 -1.83 -12.39 -23.95
N PRO A 238 -1.17 -11.97 -25.07
CA PRO A 238 -1.89 -11.52 -26.26
C PRO A 238 -2.97 -12.49 -26.76
N PRO A 239 -2.76 -13.81 -26.74
CA PRO A 239 -3.83 -14.75 -27.05
C PRO A 239 -5.02 -14.71 -26.07
N ILE A 240 -4.79 -14.38 -24.78
CA ILE A 240 -5.87 -14.31 -23.78
C ILE A 240 -6.72 -13.07 -24.00
N PHE A 241 -6.06 -11.90 -24.17
CA PHE A 241 -6.71 -10.61 -24.38
C PHE A 241 -6.89 -10.24 -25.85
N GLY A 242 -6.25 -10.94 -26.77
CA GLY A 242 -6.29 -10.60 -28.19
C GLY A 242 -5.51 -9.33 -28.58
N HIS A 243 -4.85 -8.66 -27.65
CA HIS A 243 -4.06 -7.44 -27.84
C HIS A 243 -2.84 -7.38 -26.94
N SER A 244 -1.91 -6.45 -27.18
CA SER A 244 -0.77 -6.12 -26.33
C SER A 244 -1.19 -5.20 -25.18
N PHE A 245 -0.25 -4.92 -24.27
CA PHE A 245 -0.37 -3.92 -23.22
C PHE A 245 0.61 -2.77 -23.44
N GLY A 246 0.21 -1.55 -23.09
CA GLY A 246 1.07 -0.37 -23.17
C GLY A 246 2.17 -0.36 -22.12
N CYS A 247 2.06 -1.17 -21.05
CA CYS A 247 3.07 -1.32 -20.01
C CYS A 247 3.17 -2.77 -19.53
N TYR A 248 4.41 -3.25 -19.39
CA TYR A 248 4.70 -4.55 -18.79
C TYR A 248 5.60 -4.38 -17.58
N SER A 249 5.29 -5.08 -16.49
CA SER A 249 6.07 -5.04 -15.25
C SER A 249 6.92 -6.29 -15.08
N ASN A 250 8.20 -6.11 -14.69
CA ASN A 250 9.12 -7.19 -14.37
C ASN A 250 9.93 -6.85 -13.12
N TYR A 251 9.83 -7.70 -12.11
CA TYR A 251 10.52 -7.51 -10.85
C TYR A 251 12.02 -7.72 -10.95
N VAL A 252 12.77 -6.91 -10.20
CA VAL A 252 14.21 -7.07 -9.95
C VAL A 252 14.44 -7.06 -8.44
N GLU A 253 15.15 -8.10 -7.96
CA GLU A 253 15.43 -8.25 -6.54
C GLU A 253 16.79 -7.68 -6.19
N PHE A 254 16.79 -6.60 -5.41
CA PHE A 254 18.01 -5.95 -4.95
C PHE A 254 18.81 -6.84 -3.99
N ASP A 255 18.15 -7.53 -3.08
CA ASP A 255 18.78 -8.34 -2.04
C ASP A 255 19.56 -9.52 -2.62
N ASN A 256 19.08 -10.10 -3.70
CA ASN A 256 19.76 -11.17 -4.44
C ASN A 256 20.81 -10.66 -5.42
N ARG A 257 21.05 -9.36 -5.50
CA ARG A 257 21.93 -8.70 -6.48
C ARG A 257 21.63 -9.11 -7.92
N GLN A 258 20.35 -9.26 -8.23
CA GLN A 258 19.89 -9.51 -9.58
C GLN A 258 20.22 -8.29 -10.45
N THR A 259 20.87 -8.49 -11.58
CA THR A 259 21.27 -7.41 -12.49
C THR A 259 20.59 -7.47 -13.86
N ASP A 260 19.95 -8.58 -14.16
CA ASP A 260 19.28 -8.78 -15.44
C ASP A 260 17.78 -9.01 -15.22
N LEU A 261 16.97 -8.47 -16.10
CA LEU A 261 15.55 -8.77 -16.14
C LEU A 261 15.35 -10.26 -16.45
N THR A 262 14.22 -10.79 -16.00
CA THR A 262 13.87 -12.19 -16.30
C THR A 262 13.75 -12.37 -17.81
N ARG A 263 14.63 -13.16 -18.36
CA ARG A 263 14.79 -13.28 -19.82
C ARG A 263 13.52 -13.68 -20.57
N PRO A 264 12.69 -14.65 -20.12
CA PRO A 264 11.50 -15.01 -20.88
C PRO A 264 10.58 -13.80 -21.14
N LEU A 265 10.41 -12.90 -20.16
CA LEU A 265 9.61 -11.71 -20.33
C LEU A 265 10.15 -10.81 -21.47
N ILE A 266 11.44 -10.48 -21.40
CA ILE A 266 12.03 -9.53 -22.35
C ILE A 266 12.01 -10.09 -23.77
N ASP A 267 12.31 -11.37 -23.94
CA ASP A 267 12.26 -12.03 -25.24
C ASP A 267 10.82 -12.06 -25.81
N ASP A 268 9.82 -12.17 -24.93
CA ASP A 268 8.41 -12.21 -25.33
C ASP A 268 7.86 -10.84 -25.76
N ILE A 269 8.34 -9.74 -25.16
CA ILE A 269 7.87 -8.37 -25.46
C ILE A 269 8.81 -7.55 -26.36
N ASP A 270 9.87 -8.16 -26.90
CA ASP A 270 10.87 -7.46 -27.71
C ASP A 270 10.24 -6.73 -28.91
N GLY A 271 9.22 -7.32 -29.50
CA GLY A 271 8.49 -6.75 -30.63
C GLY A 271 7.38 -5.75 -30.28
N TYR A 272 7.12 -5.46 -29.00
CA TYR A 272 6.02 -4.59 -28.57
C TYR A 272 6.50 -3.15 -28.32
N ASP A 273 5.72 -2.19 -28.78
CA ASP A 273 5.88 -0.77 -28.43
C ASP A 273 5.23 -0.54 -27.06
N CYS A 274 6.04 -0.59 -25.99
CA CYS A 274 5.54 -0.53 -24.62
C CYS A 274 6.52 0.16 -23.66
N VAL A 275 6.02 0.56 -22.51
CA VAL A 275 6.81 0.97 -21.35
C VAL A 275 7.19 -0.26 -20.53
N LEU A 276 8.41 -0.31 -19.99
CA LEU A 276 8.80 -1.24 -18.95
C LEU A 276 8.61 -0.59 -17.57
N CYS A 277 7.84 -1.21 -16.70
CA CYS A 277 7.84 -0.88 -15.28
C CYS A 277 8.69 -1.90 -14.53
N ILE A 278 9.65 -1.42 -13.77
CA ILE A 278 10.60 -2.27 -13.05
C ILE A 278 10.43 -2.05 -11.55
N PRO A 279 9.59 -2.85 -10.86
CA PRO A 279 9.61 -2.91 -9.41
C PRO A 279 10.97 -3.46 -8.96
N TRP A 280 11.75 -2.59 -8.31
CA TRP A 280 13.09 -2.92 -7.83
C TRP A 280 13.07 -3.01 -6.31
N ASN A 281 12.74 -4.19 -5.82
CA ASN A 281 12.49 -4.45 -4.42
C ASN A 281 13.79 -4.68 -3.63
N THR A 282 13.79 -4.20 -2.39
CA THR A 282 14.80 -4.51 -1.37
C THR A 282 14.11 -4.71 -0.03
N SER A 283 14.66 -5.53 0.84
CA SER A 283 14.21 -5.68 2.22
C SER A 283 14.97 -4.77 3.20
N ASP A 284 16.07 -4.12 2.73
CA ASP A 284 16.95 -3.32 3.57
C ASP A 284 17.50 -2.11 2.80
N VAL A 285 16.97 -0.93 3.10
CA VAL A 285 17.39 0.32 2.47
C VAL A 285 18.83 0.73 2.83
N THR A 286 19.39 0.24 3.92
CA THR A 286 20.77 0.57 4.33
C THR A 286 21.80 0.01 3.37
N GLN A 287 21.46 -1.07 2.67
CA GLN A 287 22.35 -1.68 1.66
C GLN A 287 22.50 -0.84 0.39
N VAL A 288 21.62 0.15 0.17
CA VAL A 288 21.58 0.92 -1.09
C VAL A 288 22.87 1.72 -1.28
N TYR A 289 23.35 2.37 -0.23
CA TYR A 289 24.52 3.26 -0.32
C TYR A 289 25.83 2.56 -0.65
N ASP A 290 25.99 1.33 -0.16
CA ASP A 290 27.24 0.56 -0.32
C ASP A 290 27.27 -0.23 -1.63
N ASN A 291 26.22 -0.11 -2.46
CA ASN A 291 26.05 -0.92 -3.66
C ASN A 291 25.85 -0.11 -4.95
N GLU A 292 26.45 1.10 -5.06
CA GLU A 292 26.37 1.93 -6.26
C GLU A 292 26.80 1.20 -7.54
N GLU A 293 27.87 0.38 -7.47
CA GLU A 293 28.33 -0.40 -8.62
C GLU A 293 27.26 -1.39 -9.10
N TYR A 294 26.57 -2.05 -8.17
CA TYR A 294 25.46 -2.93 -8.47
C TYR A 294 24.28 -2.17 -9.10
N ILE A 295 23.92 -1.02 -8.52
CA ILE A 295 22.84 -0.17 -9.05
C ILE A 295 23.15 0.22 -10.49
N ARG A 296 24.35 0.72 -10.76
CA ARG A 296 24.77 1.10 -12.12
C ARG A 296 24.76 -0.07 -13.08
N LYS A 297 25.29 -1.23 -12.69
CA LYS A 297 25.29 -2.43 -13.53
C LYS A 297 23.88 -2.87 -13.90
N THR A 298 22.93 -2.79 -12.97
CA THR A 298 21.53 -3.14 -13.22
C THR A 298 20.90 -2.15 -14.19
N LEU A 299 21.09 -0.85 -13.98
CA LEU A 299 20.57 0.20 -14.88
C LEU A 299 21.18 0.12 -16.28
N ASP A 300 22.49 -0.19 -16.39
CA ASP A 300 23.17 -0.43 -17.67
C ASP A 300 22.55 -1.62 -18.42
N ASN A 301 22.15 -2.66 -17.70
CA ASN A 301 21.52 -3.83 -18.30
C ASN A 301 20.08 -3.51 -18.75
N ILE A 302 19.31 -2.79 -17.93
CA ILE A 302 17.95 -2.32 -18.28
C ILE A 302 18.00 -1.43 -19.53
N SER A 303 18.96 -0.52 -19.61
CA SER A 303 19.12 0.43 -20.71
C SER A 303 19.44 -0.25 -22.07
N LYS A 304 19.89 -1.51 -22.06
CA LYS A 304 20.16 -2.25 -23.31
C LYS A 304 18.88 -2.65 -24.06
N TYR A 305 17.75 -2.64 -23.40
CA TYR A 305 16.48 -3.03 -24.03
C TYR A 305 15.88 -1.92 -24.90
N ASP A 306 16.42 -0.69 -24.83
CA ASP A 306 16.01 0.47 -25.64
C ASP A 306 14.47 0.74 -25.57
N LYS A 307 13.89 0.52 -24.38
CA LYS A 307 12.48 0.80 -24.12
C LYS A 307 12.33 1.93 -23.09
N PRO A 308 11.29 2.77 -23.22
CA PRO A 308 10.90 3.67 -22.16
C PRO A 308 10.73 2.89 -20.85
N THR A 309 11.38 3.33 -19.77
CA THR A 309 11.41 2.56 -18.54
C THR A 309 11.02 3.42 -17.34
N ILE A 310 10.24 2.86 -16.43
CA ILE A 310 9.90 3.41 -15.12
C ILE A 310 10.45 2.46 -14.05
N VAL A 311 11.34 2.93 -13.21
CA VAL A 311 11.85 2.18 -12.05
C VAL A 311 11.00 2.53 -10.84
N ARG A 312 10.28 1.54 -10.31
CA ARG A 312 9.53 1.61 -9.06
C ARG A 312 10.44 1.13 -7.93
N PHE A 313 11.24 2.04 -7.36
CA PHE A 313 12.28 1.69 -6.43
C PHE A 313 11.78 1.57 -4.99
N ALA A 314 12.13 0.47 -4.31
CA ALA A 314 11.83 0.24 -2.89
C ALA A 314 10.37 0.57 -2.54
N ALA A 315 9.44 0.00 -3.30
CA ALA A 315 8.01 0.26 -3.17
C ALA A 315 7.42 -0.33 -1.88
N GLU A 316 6.21 0.12 -1.55
CA GLU A 316 5.40 -0.40 -0.44
C GLU A 316 6.07 -0.27 0.94
N MET A 317 6.84 0.79 1.11
CA MET A 317 7.60 1.07 2.32
C MET A 317 6.72 1.23 3.56
N ASN A 318 5.49 1.69 3.40
CA ASN A 318 4.56 1.95 4.50
C ASN A 318 3.90 0.69 5.10
N VAL A 319 4.17 -0.50 4.56
CA VAL A 319 3.67 -1.80 5.09
C VAL A 319 4.78 -2.83 5.29
N SER A 320 6.03 -2.43 5.13
CA SER A 320 7.17 -3.34 5.24
C SER A 320 8.27 -2.77 6.12
N SER A 321 9.25 -3.60 6.49
CA SER A 321 10.44 -3.18 7.24
C SER A 321 11.27 -2.10 6.54
N LEU A 322 11.08 -1.89 5.25
CA LEU A 322 11.68 -0.77 4.51
C LEU A 322 11.37 0.58 5.13
N GLY A 323 10.16 0.72 5.65
CA GLY A 323 9.67 1.96 6.24
C GLY A 323 9.88 2.09 7.74
N ASP A 324 10.63 1.20 8.39
CA ASP A 324 10.90 1.29 9.83
C ASP A 324 11.62 2.60 10.20
N SER A 325 12.31 3.21 9.24
CA SER A 325 12.88 4.56 9.37
C SER A 325 12.58 5.39 8.12
N PRO A 326 11.59 6.28 8.12
CA PRO A 326 11.29 7.17 7.00
C PRO A 326 12.51 7.96 6.51
N ALA A 327 13.33 8.45 7.42
CA ALA A 327 14.55 9.19 7.07
C ALA A 327 15.56 8.33 6.31
N ALA A 328 15.78 7.08 6.75
CA ALA A 328 16.67 6.13 6.06
C ALA A 328 16.11 5.75 4.68
N TYR A 329 14.79 5.51 4.59
CA TYR A 329 14.12 5.25 3.33
C TYR A 329 14.27 6.42 2.35
N ILE A 330 13.90 7.64 2.76
CA ILE A 330 14.02 8.85 1.94
C ILE A 330 15.45 9.03 1.44
N LYS A 331 16.44 8.86 2.32
CA LYS A 331 17.85 8.98 1.96
C LYS A 331 18.24 7.92 0.90
N ALA A 332 17.84 6.67 1.07
CA ALA A 332 18.13 5.59 0.12
C ALA A 332 17.46 5.83 -1.24
N PHE A 333 16.20 6.24 -1.22
CA PHE A 333 15.46 6.57 -2.44
C PHE A 333 16.14 7.71 -3.21
N ARG A 334 16.49 8.81 -2.51
CA ARG A 334 17.21 9.95 -3.11
C ARG A 334 18.54 9.55 -3.72
N PHE A 335 19.29 8.68 -3.03
CA PHE A 335 20.57 8.18 -3.55
C PHE A 335 20.42 7.43 -4.88
N ALA A 336 19.43 6.53 -4.96
CA ALA A 336 19.13 5.80 -6.20
C ALA A 336 18.60 6.74 -7.30
N ALA A 337 17.71 7.65 -6.95
CA ALA A 337 17.14 8.64 -7.87
C ALA A 337 18.20 9.58 -8.46
N ASP A 338 19.15 10.05 -7.65
CA ASP A 338 20.27 10.89 -8.11
C ASP A 338 21.13 10.18 -9.17
N ILE A 339 21.38 8.89 -8.98
CA ILE A 339 22.12 8.09 -9.97
C ILE A 339 21.32 7.99 -11.27
N ILE A 340 20.02 7.67 -11.16
CA ILE A 340 19.14 7.51 -12.32
C ILE A 340 19.00 8.83 -13.09
N HIS A 341 18.66 9.91 -12.41
CA HIS A 341 18.43 11.20 -13.05
C HIS A 341 19.68 11.76 -13.72
N ARG A 342 20.85 11.55 -13.10
CA ARG A 342 22.12 12.06 -13.64
C ARG A 342 22.61 11.28 -14.85
N ASP A 343 22.52 9.95 -14.80
CA ASP A 343 23.27 9.08 -15.71
C ASP A 343 22.36 8.27 -16.68
N TYR A 344 21.04 8.20 -16.40
CA TYR A 344 20.07 7.42 -17.17
C TYR A 344 18.83 8.24 -17.59
N PRO A 345 18.99 9.18 -18.55
CA PRO A 345 17.94 10.17 -18.87
C PRO A 345 16.63 9.55 -19.41
N ASN A 346 16.66 8.31 -19.90
CA ASN A 346 15.49 7.61 -20.44
C ASN A 346 14.72 6.80 -19.38
N ILE A 347 15.24 6.74 -18.14
CA ILE A 347 14.59 6.02 -17.04
C ILE A 347 13.90 7.03 -16.13
N ALA A 348 12.62 6.81 -15.86
CA ALA A 348 11.83 7.53 -14.87
C ALA A 348 11.90 6.83 -13.50
N VAL A 349 11.76 7.59 -12.43
CA VAL A 349 11.72 7.06 -11.05
C VAL A 349 10.31 7.22 -10.48
N MET A 350 9.75 6.12 -9.98
CA MET A 350 8.44 6.09 -9.35
C MET A 350 8.58 5.84 -7.84
N TRP A 351 8.01 6.74 -7.04
CA TRP A 351 7.74 6.53 -5.63
C TRP A 351 6.35 5.89 -5.49
N SER A 352 6.21 4.82 -4.70
CA SER A 352 4.98 4.03 -4.70
C SER A 352 4.69 3.38 -3.33
N PRO A 353 3.83 3.98 -2.49
CA PRO A 353 3.33 3.36 -1.28
C PRO A 353 2.32 2.22 -1.58
N ASN A 354 2.08 1.40 -0.55
CA ASN A 354 1.02 0.39 -0.53
C ASN A 354 -0.33 1.01 -0.10
N ASP A 355 -1.41 0.36 -0.44
CA ASP A 355 -2.77 0.74 -0.09
C ASP A 355 -3.14 0.47 1.38
N ALA A 356 -2.50 -0.51 2.01
CA ALA A 356 -2.80 -0.95 3.36
C ALA A 356 -1.95 -0.26 4.43
N GLY A 357 -1.50 0.96 4.19
CA GLY A 357 -0.68 1.69 5.16
C GLY A 357 -1.34 1.75 6.54
N ALA A 358 -0.60 1.39 7.58
CA ALA A 358 -1.06 1.54 8.95
C ALA A 358 -1.32 3.02 9.27
N LEU A 359 -2.25 3.29 10.20
CA LEU A 359 -2.59 4.65 10.61
C LEU A 359 -1.37 5.46 11.08
N ASN A 360 -0.40 4.78 11.67
CA ASN A 360 0.85 5.37 12.13
C ASN A 360 1.97 5.36 11.08
N ARG A 361 1.69 4.89 9.86
CA ARG A 361 2.58 4.92 8.70
C ARG A 361 1.94 5.64 7.51
N PRO A 362 1.45 6.85 7.69
CA PRO A 362 0.90 7.59 6.56
C PRO A 362 1.95 7.75 5.47
N MET A 363 1.51 7.60 4.22
CA MET A 363 2.43 7.58 3.06
C MET A 363 3.26 8.86 2.93
N GLU A 364 2.75 9.98 3.41
CA GLU A 364 3.35 11.31 3.38
C GLU A 364 4.72 11.35 4.06
N LEU A 365 4.91 10.53 5.10
CA LEU A 365 6.18 10.47 5.83
C LEU A 365 7.35 9.96 4.99
N TYR A 366 7.05 9.30 3.88
CA TYR A 366 8.05 8.67 3.01
C TYR A 366 8.32 9.42 1.72
N TYR A 367 7.64 10.56 1.50
CA TYR A 367 7.80 11.28 0.25
C TYR A 367 9.20 11.89 0.13
N PRO A 368 9.98 11.50 -0.89
CA PRO A 368 11.39 11.92 -0.96
C PRO A 368 11.60 13.33 -1.49
N GLY A 369 10.55 13.99 -1.98
CA GLY A 369 10.59 15.33 -2.59
C GLY A 369 10.47 15.30 -4.11
N ASP A 370 9.90 16.36 -4.67
CA ASP A 370 9.53 16.47 -6.09
C ASP A 370 10.69 16.29 -7.06
N GLU A 371 11.90 16.73 -6.65
CA GLU A 371 13.10 16.63 -7.47
C GLU A 371 13.63 15.21 -7.66
N TYR A 372 13.19 14.26 -6.81
CA TYR A 372 13.61 12.87 -6.85
C TYR A 372 12.57 11.93 -7.47
N VAL A 373 11.38 12.43 -7.77
CA VAL A 373 10.23 11.63 -8.22
C VAL A 373 9.76 12.10 -9.58
N ASP A 374 9.70 11.21 -10.55
CA ASP A 374 9.07 11.48 -11.86
C ASP A 374 7.59 11.05 -11.85
N TRP A 375 7.27 9.91 -11.21
CA TRP A 375 5.95 9.31 -11.12
C TRP A 375 5.58 8.98 -9.68
N ILE A 376 4.30 9.05 -9.37
CA ILE A 376 3.77 8.57 -8.11
C ILE A 376 2.91 7.34 -8.38
N GLY A 377 3.20 6.23 -7.69
CA GLY A 377 2.41 5.01 -7.76
C GLY A 377 1.63 4.78 -6.47
N VAL A 378 0.66 3.89 -6.52
CA VAL A 378 0.01 3.31 -5.36
C VAL A 378 -0.41 1.89 -5.69
N SER A 379 -0.22 0.95 -4.77
CA SER A 379 -0.85 -0.36 -4.86
C SER A 379 -2.31 -0.27 -4.44
N SER A 380 -3.19 -1.05 -5.08
CA SER A 380 -4.63 -1.03 -4.79
C SER A 380 -5.23 -2.41 -4.99
N PHE A 381 -5.39 -3.15 -3.88
CA PHE A 381 -5.90 -4.51 -3.87
C PHE A 381 -7.24 -4.60 -3.14
N LEU A 382 -8.25 -5.17 -3.80
CA LEU A 382 -9.57 -5.38 -3.23
C LEU A 382 -9.81 -6.85 -2.89
N LYS A 383 -10.10 -7.09 -1.62
CA LYS A 383 -10.43 -8.40 -1.04
C LYS A 383 -11.70 -8.27 -0.22
N ARG A 384 -12.68 -9.15 -0.43
CA ARG A 384 -13.93 -9.09 0.33
C ARG A 384 -13.72 -9.30 1.82
N ASP A 385 -12.71 -10.03 2.19
CA ASP A 385 -12.58 -10.67 3.48
C ASP A 385 -11.18 -10.45 4.07
N PHE A 386 -10.77 -9.21 3.96
CA PHE A 386 -9.45 -8.78 4.38
C PHE A 386 -9.12 -9.11 5.85
N MET A 387 -10.14 -9.15 6.72
CA MET A 387 -9.97 -9.39 8.16
C MET A 387 -10.19 -10.86 8.56
N GLY A 388 -10.29 -11.79 7.62
CA GLY A 388 -10.59 -13.18 7.91
C GLY A 388 -12.02 -13.42 8.41
N ASP A 389 -12.93 -12.46 8.27
CA ASP A 389 -14.35 -12.59 8.60
C ASP A 389 -15.22 -12.45 7.34
N PRO A 390 -15.59 -13.58 6.70
CA PRO A 390 -16.41 -13.57 5.50
C PRO A 390 -17.81 -12.97 5.72
N ASN A 391 -18.23 -12.82 6.98
CA ASN A 391 -19.51 -12.24 7.34
C ASN A 391 -19.39 -10.80 7.85
N SER A 392 -18.20 -10.20 7.80
CA SER A 392 -18.00 -8.82 8.19
C SER A 392 -18.81 -7.90 7.28
N GLU A 393 -19.74 -7.14 7.86
CA GLU A 393 -20.53 -6.15 7.13
C GLU A 393 -19.65 -5.10 6.46
N ARG A 394 -18.44 -4.86 7.01
CA ARG A 394 -17.45 -3.96 6.44
C ARG A 394 -16.88 -4.45 5.11
N SER A 395 -16.87 -5.75 4.86
CA SER A 395 -16.40 -6.31 3.59
C SER A 395 -17.41 -6.18 2.45
N SER A 396 -18.66 -5.78 2.72
CA SER A 396 -19.74 -5.84 1.73
C SER A 396 -20.16 -4.49 1.14
N GLY A 397 -20.04 -3.39 1.84
CA GLY A 397 -20.63 -2.13 1.41
C GLY A 397 -19.66 -0.95 1.39
N LEU A 398 -19.08 -0.63 2.52
CA LEU A 398 -18.30 0.59 2.73
C LEU A 398 -17.09 0.70 1.80
N TYR A 399 -16.57 -0.43 1.33
CA TYR A 399 -15.36 -0.54 0.50
C TYR A 399 -15.67 -0.90 -0.94
N PHE A 400 -16.72 -0.36 -1.43
CA PHE A 400 -17.15 -0.58 -2.81
C PHE A 400 -16.19 0.00 -3.83
N TYR A 401 -15.41 0.98 -3.44
CA TYR A 401 -14.59 1.76 -4.32
C TYR A 401 -13.20 1.15 -4.50
N VAL A 402 -12.67 1.22 -5.72
CA VAL A 402 -11.29 0.77 -5.98
C VAL A 402 -10.31 1.60 -5.16
N GLY A 403 -9.42 0.95 -4.46
CA GLY A 403 -8.51 1.57 -3.53
C GLY A 403 -9.05 1.73 -2.12
N ASP A 404 -10.31 1.38 -1.86
CA ASP A 404 -10.84 1.31 -0.51
C ASP A 404 -10.40 0.00 0.15
N PHE A 405 -9.99 0.10 1.38
CA PHE A 405 -9.46 -1.03 2.13
C PHE A 405 -10.28 -1.31 3.38
N ALA A 406 -10.20 -2.53 3.89
CA ALA A 406 -10.95 -3.00 5.07
C ALA A 406 -10.78 -2.13 6.33
N TRP A 407 -9.82 -1.25 6.33
CA TRP A 407 -9.52 -0.33 7.42
C TRP A 407 -10.18 1.05 7.30
N GLY A 408 -11.12 1.24 6.37
CA GLY A 408 -11.71 2.54 6.10
C GLY A 408 -10.76 3.50 5.38
N GLN A 409 -9.87 2.96 4.56
CA GLN A 409 -8.93 3.73 3.77
C GLN A 409 -9.33 3.73 2.30
N ASN A 410 -9.13 4.87 1.65
CA ASN A 410 -9.09 4.95 0.20
C ASN A 410 -7.73 5.53 -0.20
N PRO A 411 -6.72 4.69 -0.42
CA PRO A 411 -5.35 5.13 -0.62
C PRO A 411 -5.20 6.05 -1.82
N LEU A 412 -6.00 5.87 -2.85
CA LEU A 412 -5.96 6.75 -4.01
C LEU A 412 -6.51 8.14 -3.68
N ARG A 413 -7.60 8.26 -2.93
CA ARG A 413 -8.12 9.55 -2.46
C ARG A 413 -7.15 10.24 -1.51
N GLU A 414 -6.59 9.50 -0.56
CA GLU A 414 -5.59 10.01 0.37
C GLU A 414 -4.35 10.51 -0.36
N LEU A 415 -3.86 9.74 -1.34
CA LEU A 415 -2.73 10.14 -2.18
C LEU A 415 -3.02 11.42 -2.96
N ILE A 416 -4.19 11.51 -3.60
CA ILE A 416 -4.59 12.70 -4.37
C ILE A 416 -4.75 13.92 -3.46
N LYS A 417 -5.35 13.76 -2.28
CA LYS A 417 -5.45 14.82 -1.27
C LYS A 417 -4.06 15.30 -0.87
N PHE A 418 -3.14 14.40 -0.53
CA PHE A 418 -1.75 14.74 -0.21
C PHE A 418 -1.07 15.53 -1.33
N MET A 419 -1.25 15.10 -2.58
CA MET A 419 -0.68 15.80 -3.74
C MET A 419 -1.26 17.21 -3.90
N GLU A 420 -2.57 17.38 -3.75
CA GLU A 420 -3.26 18.67 -3.84
C GLU A 420 -2.80 19.64 -2.74
N GLU A 421 -2.76 19.19 -1.48
CA GLU A 421 -2.34 19.99 -0.33
C GLU A 421 -0.87 20.45 -0.42
N ASN A 422 -0.02 19.65 -1.04
CA ASN A 422 1.40 19.95 -1.21
C ASN A 422 1.75 20.49 -2.60
N ASN A 423 0.74 20.73 -3.47
CA ASN A 423 0.92 21.21 -4.85
C ASN A 423 1.86 20.34 -5.68
N ILE A 424 1.80 19.03 -5.48
CA ILE A 424 2.60 18.04 -6.21
C ILE A 424 1.95 17.79 -7.57
N GLN A 425 2.71 18.04 -8.65
CA GLN A 425 2.24 17.92 -10.03
C GLN A 425 3.00 16.78 -10.74
N LYS A 426 2.51 15.56 -10.57
CA LYS A 426 3.12 14.34 -11.12
C LYS A 426 2.04 13.43 -11.69
N PRO A 427 2.36 12.63 -12.74
CA PRO A 427 1.48 11.55 -13.17
C PRO A 427 1.37 10.49 -12.08
N VAL A 428 0.18 9.92 -11.96
CA VAL A 428 -0.14 8.89 -10.97
C VAL A 428 -0.37 7.54 -11.66
N ALA A 429 0.08 6.49 -11.01
CA ALA A 429 -0.15 5.12 -11.43
C ALA A 429 -0.86 4.31 -10.34
N VAL A 430 -1.86 3.51 -10.71
CA VAL A 430 -2.13 2.28 -9.99
C VAL A 430 -1.01 1.32 -10.39
N SER A 431 0.05 1.31 -9.60
CA SER A 431 1.30 0.61 -9.93
C SER A 431 1.15 -0.91 -9.85
N GLU A 432 0.27 -1.36 -8.99
CA GLU A 432 -0.23 -2.73 -8.86
C GLU A 432 -1.66 -2.67 -8.35
N GLY A 433 -2.55 -3.39 -8.99
CA GLY A 433 -3.93 -3.47 -8.54
C GLY A 433 -4.61 -4.75 -9.00
N ALA A 434 -5.48 -5.29 -8.17
CA ALA A 434 -6.28 -6.45 -8.50
C ALA A 434 -7.52 -6.56 -7.62
N VAL A 435 -8.48 -7.37 -8.07
CA VAL A 435 -9.69 -7.68 -7.33
C VAL A 435 -9.82 -9.20 -7.17
N VAL A 436 -9.95 -9.66 -5.93
CA VAL A 436 -10.07 -11.09 -5.62
C VAL A 436 -11.51 -11.56 -5.82
N SER A 437 -11.71 -12.60 -6.62
CA SER A 437 -13.02 -13.22 -6.84
C SER A 437 -13.19 -14.58 -6.17
N TYR A 438 -12.12 -15.13 -5.64
CA TYR A 438 -12.10 -16.43 -5.02
C TYR A 438 -11.12 -16.45 -3.85
N MET A 439 -11.56 -16.92 -2.70
CA MET A 439 -10.74 -17.03 -1.51
C MET A 439 -10.45 -18.52 -1.24
N PRO A 440 -9.19 -18.96 -1.39
CA PRO A 440 -8.84 -20.39 -1.27
C PRO A 440 -9.13 -21.00 0.10
N TYR A 441 -9.09 -20.20 1.17
CA TYR A 441 -9.26 -20.71 2.53
C TYR A 441 -10.72 -21.12 2.86
N ASP A 442 -11.72 -20.51 2.24
CA ASP A 442 -13.13 -20.86 2.41
C ASP A 442 -13.76 -21.47 1.16
N GLU A 443 -12.98 -21.58 0.07
CA GLU A 443 -13.40 -22.09 -1.23
C GLU A 443 -14.63 -21.37 -1.82
N SER A 444 -14.87 -20.12 -1.42
CA SER A 444 -16.02 -19.34 -1.84
C SER A 444 -15.77 -18.57 -3.13
N ASP A 445 -16.80 -18.50 -3.96
CA ASP A 445 -16.85 -17.68 -5.18
C ASP A 445 -17.49 -16.32 -4.87
N TYR A 446 -16.70 -15.25 -5.01
CA TYR A 446 -17.11 -13.87 -4.80
C TYR A 446 -17.24 -13.08 -6.10
N SER A 447 -17.36 -13.72 -7.25
CA SER A 447 -17.40 -13.05 -8.56
C SER A 447 -18.47 -11.96 -8.62
N ALA A 448 -19.65 -12.18 -8.10
CA ALA A 448 -20.74 -11.19 -8.09
C ALA A 448 -20.37 -9.90 -7.30
N TRP A 449 -19.55 -10.03 -6.25
CA TRP A 449 -19.01 -8.90 -5.50
C TRP A 449 -17.83 -8.24 -6.25
N ALA A 450 -17.01 -9.02 -6.89
CA ALA A 450 -15.74 -8.58 -7.47
C ALA A 450 -15.90 -7.88 -8.84
N GLU A 451 -16.82 -8.34 -9.68
CA GLU A 451 -17.01 -7.81 -11.04
C GLU A 451 -17.33 -6.31 -11.08
N PRO A 452 -18.25 -5.75 -10.27
CA PRO A 452 -18.46 -4.31 -10.23
C PRO A 452 -17.20 -3.52 -9.81
N ARG A 453 -16.39 -4.09 -8.93
CA ARG A 453 -15.16 -3.47 -8.42
C ARG A 453 -14.05 -3.47 -9.48
N LEU A 454 -13.96 -4.56 -10.24
CA LEU A 454 -13.06 -4.62 -11.40
C LEU A 454 -13.46 -3.59 -12.47
N ARG A 455 -14.78 -3.43 -12.74
CA ARG A 455 -15.29 -2.38 -13.62
C ARG A 455 -14.96 -0.99 -13.06
N SER A 456 -15.10 -0.75 -11.76
CA SER A 456 -14.73 0.52 -11.12
C SER A 456 -13.25 0.85 -11.31
N MET A 457 -12.35 -0.15 -11.18
CA MET A 457 -10.91 0.03 -11.39
C MET A 457 -10.60 0.60 -12.78
N TYR A 458 -11.24 0.06 -13.82
CA TYR A 458 -10.93 0.45 -15.19
C TYR A 458 -11.76 1.64 -15.70
N TRP A 459 -12.93 1.90 -15.15
CA TRP A 459 -13.80 2.97 -15.62
C TRP A 459 -13.79 4.18 -14.68
N TYR A 460 -13.96 3.99 -13.38
CA TYR A 460 -14.13 5.10 -12.44
C TYR A 460 -12.82 5.81 -12.10
N ILE A 461 -11.72 5.07 -11.96
CA ILE A 461 -10.43 5.67 -11.66
C ILE A 461 -10.05 6.72 -12.72
N PRO A 462 -10.00 6.40 -14.03
CA PRO A 462 -9.65 7.41 -15.02
C PRO A 462 -10.70 8.51 -15.21
N MET A 463 -11.98 8.26 -14.92
CA MET A 463 -12.99 9.31 -14.92
C MET A 463 -12.76 10.31 -13.79
N ARG A 464 -12.51 9.80 -12.58
CA ARG A 464 -12.44 10.61 -11.36
C ARG A 464 -11.11 11.31 -11.19
N TYR A 465 -10.02 10.67 -11.62
CA TYR A 465 -8.64 11.09 -11.40
C TYR A 465 -7.89 11.27 -12.73
N PRO A 466 -7.99 12.45 -13.37
CA PRO A 466 -7.39 12.68 -14.70
C PRO A 466 -5.85 12.66 -14.71
N GLN A 467 -5.21 12.72 -13.53
CA GLN A 467 -3.78 12.54 -13.33
C GLN A 467 -3.32 11.07 -13.40
N ILE A 468 -4.24 10.11 -13.41
CA ILE A 468 -3.91 8.68 -13.61
C ILE A 468 -3.45 8.46 -15.05
N LYS A 469 -2.24 7.93 -15.21
CA LYS A 469 -1.59 7.69 -16.50
C LYS A 469 -1.19 6.23 -16.72
N LEU A 470 -1.35 5.38 -15.71
CA LEU A 470 -1.07 3.96 -15.76
C LEU A 470 -1.98 3.21 -14.79
N ILE A 471 -2.58 2.13 -15.25
CA ILE A 471 -3.26 1.15 -14.39
C ILE A 471 -2.69 -0.22 -14.72
N THR A 472 -2.00 -0.83 -13.74
CA THR A 472 -1.35 -2.14 -13.88
C THR A 472 -2.15 -3.20 -13.14
N TYR A 473 -2.65 -4.20 -13.87
CA TYR A 473 -3.26 -5.37 -13.24
C TYR A 473 -2.19 -6.34 -12.72
N PHE A 474 -2.29 -6.71 -11.45
CA PHE A 474 -1.40 -7.68 -10.81
C PHE A 474 -1.89 -9.11 -11.08
N ASN A 475 -1.48 -9.66 -12.22
CA ASN A 475 -1.89 -10.99 -12.67
C ASN A 475 -0.97 -12.08 -12.13
N HIS A 476 -1.01 -12.27 -10.81
CA HIS A 476 -0.15 -13.23 -10.10
C HIS A 476 -0.91 -13.92 -8.98
N THR A 477 -0.49 -15.14 -8.64
CA THR A 477 -0.92 -15.86 -7.43
C THR A 477 0.33 -16.31 -6.69
N THR A 478 0.56 -15.74 -5.54
CA THR A 478 1.69 -16.12 -4.68
C THR A 478 1.40 -17.46 -4.01
N PRO A 479 2.23 -18.50 -4.21
CA PRO A 479 2.04 -19.78 -3.52
C PRO A 479 2.10 -19.61 -2.00
N GLY A 480 1.05 -20.02 -1.32
CA GLY A 480 0.93 -19.93 0.14
C GLY A 480 0.23 -18.66 0.63
N GLU A 481 -0.09 -17.73 -0.24
CA GLU A 481 -1.03 -16.64 0.04
C GLU A 481 -2.44 -17.04 -0.35
N ASP A 482 -3.43 -16.64 0.45
CA ASP A 482 -4.83 -16.93 0.22
C ASP A 482 -5.48 -16.02 -0.82
N ASN A 483 -4.69 -15.44 -1.74
CA ASN A 483 -5.14 -14.45 -2.70
C ASN A 483 -4.91 -14.92 -4.14
N GLY A 484 -5.98 -15.21 -4.84
CA GLY A 484 -5.95 -15.57 -6.26
C GLY A 484 -6.21 -14.34 -7.14
N TYR A 485 -5.16 -13.60 -7.49
CA TYR A 485 -5.27 -12.43 -8.38
C TYR A 485 -5.21 -12.79 -9.86
N ASP A 486 -4.74 -13.99 -10.20
CA ASP A 486 -4.61 -14.40 -11.59
C ASP A 486 -5.95 -14.46 -12.32
N ILE A 487 -5.94 -14.12 -13.61
CA ILE A 487 -7.13 -14.05 -14.46
C ILE A 487 -7.22 -15.19 -15.49
N TYR A 488 -6.22 -16.08 -15.54
CA TYR A 488 -6.15 -17.10 -16.59
C TYR A 488 -7.34 -18.05 -16.64
N ASN A 489 -8.00 -18.28 -15.52
CA ASN A 489 -9.17 -19.17 -15.43
C ASN A 489 -10.47 -18.38 -15.15
N LYS A 490 -10.47 -17.07 -15.37
CA LYS A 490 -11.58 -16.17 -15.08
C LYS A 490 -12.04 -15.45 -16.35
N PRO A 491 -12.77 -16.12 -17.27
CA PRO A 491 -13.17 -15.51 -18.54
C PRO A 491 -14.00 -14.23 -18.34
N ASN A 492 -14.83 -14.14 -17.30
CA ASN A 492 -15.60 -12.94 -17.01
C ASN A 492 -14.70 -11.74 -16.70
N TYR A 493 -13.55 -11.95 -16.03
CA TYR A 493 -12.58 -10.89 -15.77
C TYR A 493 -11.92 -10.41 -17.07
N ILE A 494 -11.57 -11.35 -17.95
CA ILE A 494 -10.99 -11.04 -19.25
C ILE A 494 -11.97 -10.19 -20.05
N ASP A 495 -13.25 -10.59 -20.13
CA ASP A 495 -14.27 -9.84 -20.87
C ASP A 495 -14.48 -8.43 -20.29
N ILE A 496 -14.48 -8.24 -18.96
CA ILE A 496 -14.60 -6.93 -18.31
C ILE A 496 -13.40 -6.04 -18.60
N ILE A 497 -12.19 -6.60 -18.51
CA ILE A 497 -10.96 -5.88 -18.80
C ILE A 497 -10.91 -5.48 -20.28
N ASP A 498 -11.17 -6.40 -21.20
CA ASP A 498 -11.21 -6.13 -22.64
C ASP A 498 -12.22 -5.04 -23.00
N GLU A 499 -13.44 -5.11 -22.46
CA GLU A 499 -14.46 -4.09 -22.66
C GLU A 499 -13.95 -2.70 -22.27
N ALA A 500 -13.24 -2.60 -21.15
CA ALA A 500 -12.70 -1.34 -20.67
C ALA A 500 -11.48 -0.88 -21.48
N LEU A 501 -10.52 -1.77 -21.76
CA LEU A 501 -9.29 -1.42 -22.46
C LEU A 501 -9.54 -1.03 -23.92
N LEU A 502 -10.55 -1.61 -24.56
CA LEU A 502 -10.89 -1.35 -25.95
C LEU A 502 -11.88 -0.19 -26.15
N ASN A 503 -12.16 0.59 -25.09
CA ASN A 503 -13.11 1.71 -25.19
C ASN A 503 -12.55 2.98 -25.84
N GLY A 504 -11.25 2.99 -26.18
CA GLY A 504 -10.59 4.11 -26.83
C GLY A 504 -9.84 5.07 -25.91
N GLN A 505 -9.94 4.95 -24.59
CA GLN A 505 -9.20 5.78 -23.64
C GLN A 505 -7.86 5.17 -23.25
N TYR A 506 -7.75 3.84 -23.24
CA TYR A 506 -6.54 3.13 -22.86
C TYR A 506 -5.54 3.05 -24.00
N LEU A 507 -4.26 3.11 -23.62
CA LEU A 507 -3.13 2.94 -24.54
C LEU A 507 -2.61 1.51 -24.40
N LEU A 508 -2.78 0.74 -25.48
CA LEU A 508 -2.31 -0.65 -25.58
C LEU A 508 -0.90 -0.76 -26.18
N GLU A 509 -0.33 0.38 -26.56
CA GLU A 509 1.05 0.56 -27.02
C GLU A 509 1.57 1.94 -26.59
N TYR A 510 2.87 2.16 -26.63
CA TYR A 510 3.50 3.44 -26.30
C TYR A 510 4.71 3.72 -27.20
N PRO A 511 4.79 4.88 -27.87
CA PRO A 511 3.84 6.01 -27.77
C PRO A 511 2.56 5.80 -28.59
N ALA A 512 1.44 6.25 -28.07
CA ALA A 512 0.13 6.25 -28.74
C ALA A 512 -0.73 7.42 -28.20
N GLU A 513 -1.84 7.68 -28.88
CA GLU A 513 -2.86 8.64 -28.45
C GLU A 513 -4.21 7.92 -28.27
N PRO A 514 -4.99 8.24 -27.22
CA PRO A 514 -6.32 7.69 -27.04
C PRO A 514 -7.32 8.33 -28.02
N GLU A 515 -8.46 7.71 -28.22
CA GLU A 515 -9.54 8.27 -29.04
C GLU A 515 -10.20 9.48 -28.36
N PHE A 516 -10.26 9.48 -27.01
CA PHE A 516 -10.84 10.56 -26.22
C PHE A 516 -10.24 10.62 -24.80
N THR A 517 -10.55 11.71 -24.10
CA THR A 517 -10.30 11.86 -22.66
C THR A 517 -11.64 12.07 -21.94
N PHE A 518 -11.86 11.45 -20.78
CA PHE A 518 -13.04 11.72 -19.96
C PHE A 518 -13.03 13.15 -19.43
N VAL A 519 -14.17 13.84 -19.59
CA VAL A 519 -14.41 15.17 -19.03
C VAL A 519 -15.76 15.19 -18.32
N LYS A 520 -15.89 15.98 -17.24
CA LYS A 520 -17.20 16.21 -16.63
C LYS A 520 -18.13 16.82 -17.67
N ALA A 521 -19.35 16.30 -17.76
CA ALA A 521 -20.34 16.76 -18.75
C ALA A 521 -20.82 18.19 -18.48
N ASP A 522 -20.87 18.60 -17.21
CA ASP A 522 -21.25 19.96 -16.84
C ASP A 522 -20.31 21.01 -17.44
N GLY A 523 -20.90 21.99 -18.12
CA GLY A 523 -20.17 23.06 -18.81
C GLY A 523 -19.67 22.70 -20.21
N GLN A 524 -19.81 21.45 -20.65
CA GLN A 524 -19.35 21.04 -22.01
C GLN A 524 -20.32 21.49 -23.09
N THR A 525 -19.76 21.67 -24.28
CA THR A 525 -20.50 21.88 -25.53
C THR A 525 -19.99 20.91 -26.58
N VAL A 526 -20.84 20.02 -27.06
CA VAL A 526 -20.51 18.94 -27.97
C VAL A 526 -21.14 19.20 -29.33
N SER A 527 -20.37 19.06 -30.41
CA SER A 527 -20.82 19.21 -31.80
C SER A 527 -20.85 17.84 -32.48
N SER A 528 -21.73 16.97 -32.02
CA SER A 528 -21.90 15.61 -32.53
C SER A 528 -23.37 15.24 -32.58
N ASP A 529 -23.73 14.30 -33.43
CA ASP A 529 -25.07 13.74 -33.52
C ASP A 529 -25.35 12.72 -32.40
N SER A 530 -24.31 12.24 -31.71
CA SER A 530 -24.39 11.39 -30.53
C SER A 530 -23.59 11.99 -29.38
N LEU A 531 -24.11 11.87 -28.17
CA LEU A 531 -23.49 12.31 -26.93
C LEU A 531 -23.35 11.11 -25.99
N PRO A 532 -22.15 10.54 -25.86
CA PRO A 532 -21.90 9.50 -24.88
C PRO A 532 -21.91 10.08 -23.47
N LEU A 533 -22.69 9.49 -22.60
CA LEU A 533 -22.84 9.86 -21.20
C LEU A 533 -22.42 8.69 -20.31
N TYR A 534 -21.62 8.97 -19.29
CA TYR A 534 -21.12 7.99 -18.33
C TYR A 534 -21.43 8.48 -16.93
N SER A 535 -22.03 7.66 -16.10
CA SER A 535 -22.33 8.02 -14.71
C SER A 535 -21.28 7.46 -13.76
N TYR A 536 -20.57 8.35 -13.08
CA TYR A 536 -19.79 8.02 -11.91
C TYR A 536 -20.72 8.11 -10.69
N VAL A 537 -20.78 7.02 -9.90
CA VAL A 537 -21.67 6.94 -8.73
C VAL A 537 -20.89 6.32 -7.58
N TYR A 538 -20.92 6.98 -6.44
CA TYR A 538 -20.45 6.41 -5.17
C TYR A 538 -21.56 6.51 -4.13
N LEU A 539 -22.00 5.38 -3.60
CA LEU A 539 -22.96 5.27 -2.52
C LEU A 539 -22.27 4.58 -1.35
N PRO A 540 -22.00 5.29 -0.23
CA PRO A 540 -21.41 4.66 0.95
C PRO A 540 -22.30 3.54 1.47
N GLU A 541 -21.71 2.43 1.86
CA GLU A 541 -22.35 1.31 2.55
C GLU A 541 -23.49 0.59 1.81
N GLU A 542 -23.69 0.85 0.50
CA GLU A 542 -24.71 0.17 -0.28
C GLU A 542 -24.30 -0.13 -1.73
N GLU A 543 -24.85 -1.21 -2.27
CA GLU A 543 -24.67 -1.57 -3.67
C GLU A 543 -25.60 -0.76 -4.57
N ILE A 544 -25.09 -0.34 -5.75
CA ILE A 544 -25.87 0.34 -6.76
C ILE A 544 -26.67 -0.72 -7.54
N LYS A 545 -28.00 -0.60 -7.53
CA LYS A 545 -28.89 -1.50 -8.26
C LYS A 545 -29.10 -1.12 -9.71
N SER A 546 -29.19 0.18 -9.99
CA SER A 546 -29.35 0.66 -11.36
C SER A 546 -29.15 2.16 -11.47
N VAL A 547 -28.82 2.61 -12.69
CA VAL A 547 -28.81 4.01 -13.10
C VAL A 547 -29.77 4.18 -14.28
N SER A 548 -30.73 5.10 -14.19
CA SER A 548 -31.72 5.34 -15.23
C SER A 548 -31.60 6.75 -15.81
N TYR A 549 -31.63 6.85 -17.14
CA TYR A 549 -31.64 8.10 -17.87
C TYR A 549 -33.06 8.44 -18.34
N ILE A 550 -33.51 9.66 -18.10
CA ILE A 550 -34.85 10.15 -18.42
C ILE A 550 -34.71 11.53 -19.07
N LEU A 551 -35.24 11.72 -20.26
CA LEU A 551 -35.24 13.00 -20.96
C LEU A 551 -36.67 13.57 -21.08
N ASP A 552 -36.86 14.79 -20.62
CA ASP A 552 -38.16 15.47 -20.61
C ASP A 552 -39.30 14.62 -20.00
N GLY A 553 -38.96 13.84 -18.97
CA GLY A 553 -39.88 12.91 -18.31
C GLY A 553 -40.10 11.58 -19.05
N VAL A 554 -39.42 11.35 -20.18
CA VAL A 554 -39.53 10.10 -20.94
C VAL A 554 -38.32 9.19 -20.59
N PRO A 555 -38.53 7.99 -20.04
CA PRO A 555 -37.44 7.06 -19.79
C PRO A 555 -36.71 6.67 -21.08
N LEU A 556 -35.37 6.76 -21.06
CA LEU A 556 -34.50 6.39 -22.17
C LEU A 556 -33.87 5.01 -21.98
N ALA A 557 -33.24 4.79 -20.80
CA ALA A 557 -32.57 3.54 -20.47
C ALA A 557 -32.53 3.33 -18.95
N THR A 558 -32.39 2.07 -18.53
CA THR A 558 -31.98 1.67 -17.20
C THR A 558 -30.82 0.72 -17.34
N LEU A 559 -29.71 1.02 -16.69
CA LEU A 559 -28.42 0.34 -16.78
C LEU A 559 -28.07 -0.26 -15.43
N TYR A 560 -27.37 -1.38 -15.45
CA TYR A 560 -27.11 -2.17 -14.26
C TYR A 560 -25.60 -2.34 -13.96
N ASP A 561 -24.77 -2.07 -14.97
CA ASP A 561 -23.33 -2.27 -14.88
C ASP A 561 -22.56 -0.95 -15.12
N ILE A 562 -21.49 -0.77 -14.37
CA ILE A 562 -20.51 0.30 -14.61
C ILE A 562 -19.92 0.11 -16.02
N PRO A 563 -19.80 1.19 -16.81
CA PRO A 563 -19.81 2.61 -16.43
C PRO A 563 -21.18 3.29 -16.57
N TYR A 564 -22.27 2.57 -16.60
CA TYR A 564 -23.62 3.10 -16.84
C TYR A 564 -23.65 4.03 -18.07
N LYS A 565 -23.01 3.56 -19.16
CA LYS A 565 -22.88 4.32 -20.41
C LYS A 565 -24.19 4.37 -21.17
N TYR A 566 -24.61 5.58 -21.55
CA TYR A 566 -25.76 5.80 -22.43
C TYR A 566 -25.40 6.73 -23.59
N GLU A 567 -25.70 6.31 -24.82
CA GLU A 567 -25.53 7.13 -26.03
C GLU A 567 -26.81 7.93 -26.30
N LEU A 568 -26.78 9.24 -25.99
CA LEU A 568 -27.91 10.12 -26.28
C LEU A 568 -27.88 10.53 -27.75
N ASP A 569 -28.93 10.18 -28.50
CA ASP A 569 -29.11 10.63 -29.89
C ASP A 569 -29.51 12.12 -29.91
N VAL A 570 -28.50 12.96 -30.14
CA VAL A 570 -28.63 14.41 -30.18
C VAL A 570 -29.37 14.84 -31.45
N SER A 571 -29.25 14.08 -32.56
CA SER A 571 -29.91 14.41 -33.81
C SER A 571 -31.44 14.37 -33.73
N ALA A 572 -31.96 13.53 -32.82
CA ALA A 572 -33.38 13.40 -32.56
C ALA A 572 -33.97 14.51 -31.68
N LEU A 573 -33.12 15.32 -31.02
CA LEU A 573 -33.57 16.41 -30.16
C LEU A 573 -34.09 17.61 -30.95
N SER A 574 -35.16 18.23 -30.50
CA SER A 574 -35.59 19.54 -31.00
C SER A 574 -34.62 20.65 -30.57
N GLU A 575 -34.59 21.79 -31.26
CA GLU A 575 -33.84 22.95 -30.76
C GLU A 575 -34.48 23.48 -29.48
N GLY A 576 -33.63 23.88 -28.54
CA GLY A 576 -34.03 24.42 -27.24
C GLY A 576 -33.52 23.61 -26.05
N LYS A 577 -34.14 23.88 -24.89
CA LYS A 577 -33.75 23.27 -23.62
C LYS A 577 -34.54 22.01 -23.35
N HIS A 578 -33.83 20.99 -22.93
CA HIS A 578 -34.32 19.67 -22.50
C HIS A 578 -33.84 19.39 -21.09
N SER A 579 -34.61 18.62 -20.34
CA SER A 579 -34.26 18.21 -18.97
C SER A 579 -33.80 16.74 -19.00
N LEU A 580 -32.53 16.49 -18.74
CA LEU A 580 -32.00 15.15 -18.53
C LEU A 580 -31.97 14.86 -17.03
N THR A 581 -32.70 13.85 -16.62
CA THR A 581 -32.67 13.35 -15.23
C THR A 581 -31.93 12.02 -15.20
N VAL A 582 -30.97 11.88 -14.29
CA VAL A 582 -30.28 10.62 -14.00
C VAL A 582 -30.70 10.16 -12.60
N ASN A 583 -31.41 9.05 -12.54
CA ASN A 583 -31.83 8.43 -11.28
C ASN A 583 -30.86 7.33 -10.91
N VAL A 584 -30.40 7.35 -9.67
CA VAL A 584 -29.52 6.34 -9.07
C VAL A 584 -30.30 5.60 -8.00
N LEU A 585 -30.49 4.30 -8.19
CA LEU A 585 -31.15 3.42 -7.24
C LEU A 585 -30.09 2.53 -6.56
N GLY A 586 -29.91 2.72 -5.27
CA GLY A 586 -29.13 1.84 -4.40
C GLY A 586 -30.01 0.80 -3.69
N GLU A 587 -29.49 0.18 -2.65
CA GLU A 587 -30.27 -0.75 -1.81
C GLU A 587 -31.30 -0.02 -0.97
N VAL A 588 -30.93 1.15 -0.45
CA VAL A 588 -31.77 2.02 0.36
C VAL A 588 -31.89 3.44 -0.21
N SER A 589 -30.93 3.85 -1.05
CA SER A 589 -30.91 5.17 -1.69
C SER A 589 -31.75 5.22 -2.96
N ASP A 590 -32.41 6.37 -3.21
CA ASP A 590 -33.10 6.70 -4.46
C ASP A 590 -32.85 8.19 -4.74
N ASP A 591 -31.78 8.45 -5.50
CA ASP A 591 -31.28 9.81 -5.73
C ASP A 591 -31.50 10.22 -7.18
N SER A 592 -31.76 11.51 -7.41
CA SER A 592 -32.01 12.09 -8.74
C SER A 592 -31.12 13.29 -9.00
N TYR A 593 -30.46 13.30 -10.15
CA TYR A 593 -29.59 14.38 -10.61
C TYR A 593 -30.11 14.94 -11.91
N VAL A 594 -30.23 16.27 -12.03
CA VAL A 594 -30.85 16.91 -13.18
C VAL A 594 -29.86 17.81 -13.90
N TYR A 595 -29.80 17.64 -15.23
CA TYR A 595 -28.97 18.43 -16.13
C TYR A 595 -29.87 19.10 -17.19
N GLU A 596 -29.54 20.32 -17.55
CA GLU A 596 -30.13 21.00 -18.71
C GLU A 596 -29.29 20.64 -19.96
N ILE A 597 -29.95 20.15 -21.00
CA ILE A 597 -29.39 19.91 -22.33
C ILE A 597 -29.88 21.00 -23.25
N ASP A 598 -29.02 21.94 -23.66
CA ASP A 598 -29.41 23.08 -24.52
C ASP A 598 -28.98 22.79 -25.97
N LYS A 599 -29.95 22.35 -26.77
CA LYS A 599 -29.74 22.04 -28.18
C LYS A 599 -29.82 23.30 -29.02
N THR A 600 -28.73 23.62 -29.69
CA THR A 600 -28.66 24.68 -30.69
C THR A 600 -28.32 24.06 -32.06
N ARG A 601 -28.36 24.85 -33.13
CA ARG A 601 -28.07 24.36 -34.48
C ARG A 601 -26.61 23.89 -34.58
N GLY A 602 -26.41 22.58 -34.49
CA GLY A 602 -25.09 21.94 -34.67
C GLY A 602 -24.29 21.71 -33.38
N SER A 603 -24.87 22.01 -32.18
CA SER A 603 -24.20 21.71 -30.93
C SER A 603 -25.17 21.52 -29.77
N VAL A 604 -24.71 20.87 -28.73
CA VAL A 604 -25.41 20.65 -27.45
C VAL A 604 -24.55 21.13 -26.28
N GLY A 605 -25.11 22.04 -25.47
CA GLY A 605 -24.53 22.43 -24.19
C GLY A 605 -25.14 21.62 -23.04
N ILE A 606 -24.33 21.27 -22.04
CA ILE A 606 -24.75 20.51 -20.85
C ILE A 606 -24.48 21.36 -19.61
N ARG A 607 -25.45 21.45 -18.71
CA ARG A 607 -25.33 22.20 -17.45
C ARG A 607 -26.05 21.48 -16.31
N LYS A 608 -25.40 21.38 -15.15
CA LYS A 608 -25.97 20.85 -13.91
C LYS A 608 -26.87 21.87 -13.23
#